data_45b36edf5a377119820776e0d9f52f12
#
_entry.id   45b36edf5a377119820776e0d9f52f12
#
_cell.length_a   1.000
_cell.length_b   1.000
_cell.length_c   1.000
_cell.angle_alpha   90.00
_cell.angle_beta   90.00
_cell.angle_gamma   90.00
#
_symmetry.space_group_name_H-M   'P 1'
#
loop_
_entity.id
_entity.type
_entity.pdbx_description
1 polymer ?
#
loop_
_entity_poly.entity_id
_entity_poly.type
_entity_poly.pdbx_seq_one_letter_code
_entity_poly.pdbx_strand_id
1 'polypeptide(L)'
;MKSYSSGSLGIILISLLLETETSHVVSPDPVVAVADDDVILPCSLLNFTKSAGLIVKWSRSNLKDPTGKDKVVHFYRDARDSNVDQDESYRGRTSLLKELKNGNVSLKLSRVKLSDEGNYMCYILVPEPNSLVHETVIQLIVVAVSNPVISINGTKGSGVVLKCEAKSWYPKPEMNWLDSERQVLPAGSAETHRDTEGLYIVRRHVTVNKNVTNTFTCRVQLQKFNFTRETGYNVPDEMFPTVPWVWIAVPVLIVCVCGLVVGFMWIKYQKLRKKIDVADQQIKELTDELDQRIKELTDELGTREQELTEQLAKLKQERAALVSSVDNGCHRFSFSRKPLRRNTMAHSMTEKADVKEDEETNPLHQTIRTA
;
A
#
# COMPACT_ATOMS: atom_id res chain seq x y z
N MET A 1 -10.62 12.94 109.94
CA MET A 1 -10.45 14.10 109.02
C MET A 1 -11.02 13.68 107.70
N LYS A 2 -12.13 14.26 107.32
CA LYS A 2 -12.90 13.87 106.12
C LYS A 2 -12.48 14.76 104.95
N SER A 3 -12.07 14.16 103.83
CA SER A 3 -11.80 14.85 102.58
C SER A 3 -13.03 14.72 101.70
N TYR A 4 -13.54 15.83 101.22
CA TYR A 4 -14.63 15.92 100.28
C TYR A 4 -14.07 15.87 98.86
N SER A 5 -14.58 14.92 98.09
CA SER A 5 -14.30 14.81 96.63
C SER A 5 -15.32 15.64 95.84
N SER A 6 -14.83 16.58 95.13
CA SER A 6 -15.60 17.43 94.21
C SER A 6 -15.98 16.63 92.93
N GLY A 7 -17.29 16.45 92.72
CA GLY A 7 -17.80 15.82 91.46
C GLY A 7 -17.77 16.82 90.32
N SER A 8 -17.03 16.48 89.31
CA SER A 8 -17.00 17.18 88.00
C SER A 8 -18.14 16.68 87.09
N LEU A 9 -19.12 17.55 86.88
CA LEU A 9 -20.15 17.30 85.84
C LEU A 9 -19.51 17.35 84.46
N GLY A 10 -19.31 16.19 83.90
CA GLY A 10 -18.96 16.10 82.50
C GLY A 10 -20.15 16.38 81.61
N ILE A 11 -20.18 17.51 80.96
CA ILE A 11 -21.12 17.82 79.87
C ILE A 11 -20.72 16.99 78.68
N ILE A 12 -21.47 15.94 78.40
CA ILE A 12 -21.35 15.17 77.12
C ILE A 12 -22.01 16.03 76.09
N LEU A 13 -21.21 16.74 75.30
CA LEU A 13 -21.60 17.33 74.01
C LEU A 13 -21.75 16.18 73.04
N ILE A 14 -22.97 15.70 72.84
CA ILE A 14 -23.35 14.89 71.71
C ILE A 14 -23.38 15.83 70.52
N SER A 15 -22.24 15.92 69.79
CA SER A 15 -22.21 16.47 68.46
C SER A 15 -23.00 15.52 67.55
N LEU A 16 -24.25 15.87 67.30
CA LEU A 16 -24.98 15.32 66.15
C LEU A 16 -24.21 15.70 64.87
N LEU A 17 -23.35 14.80 64.44
CA LEU A 17 -22.86 14.81 63.07
C LEU A 17 -24.11 14.55 62.22
N LEU A 18 -24.73 15.61 61.70
CA LEU A 18 -25.53 15.51 60.48
C LEU A 18 -24.55 15.06 59.38
N GLU A 19 -24.48 13.74 59.19
CA GLU A 19 -24.00 13.22 57.92
C GLU A 19 -25.00 13.69 56.85
N THR A 20 -24.65 14.80 56.20
CA THR A 20 -25.25 15.10 54.90
C THR A 20 -24.82 13.96 53.97
N GLU A 21 -25.69 12.99 53.82
CA GLU A 21 -25.56 12.05 52.74
C GLU A 21 -25.59 12.87 51.42
N THR A 22 -24.41 13.26 50.99
CA THR A 22 -24.22 13.66 49.60
C THR A 22 -24.51 12.39 48.80
N SER A 23 -25.75 12.29 48.30
CA SER A 23 -26.06 11.30 47.31
C SER A 23 -25.10 11.51 46.16
N HIS A 24 -24.03 10.72 46.14
CA HIS A 24 -23.23 10.58 44.93
C HIS A 24 -24.20 10.09 43.85
N VAL A 25 -24.61 11.01 42.99
CA VAL A 25 -25.24 10.66 41.71
C VAL A 25 -24.17 9.90 40.94
N VAL A 26 -24.15 8.59 41.10
CA VAL A 26 -23.33 7.72 40.26
C VAL A 26 -23.92 7.87 38.88
N SER A 27 -23.26 8.67 38.06
CA SER A 27 -23.59 8.73 36.64
C SER A 27 -23.46 7.29 36.08
N PRO A 28 -24.51 6.72 35.52
CA PRO A 28 -24.42 5.37 34.97
C PRO A 28 -23.29 5.34 33.96
N ASP A 29 -22.62 4.19 33.85
CA ASP A 29 -21.57 3.99 32.88
C ASP A 29 -22.07 4.37 31.46
N PRO A 30 -21.22 4.99 30.64
CA PRO A 30 -21.61 5.34 29.27
C PRO A 30 -22.10 4.12 28.51
N VAL A 31 -23.24 4.27 27.85
CA VAL A 31 -23.78 3.23 26.95
C VAL A 31 -23.10 3.37 25.62
N VAL A 32 -22.48 2.28 25.12
CA VAL A 32 -21.84 2.23 23.80
C VAL A 32 -22.75 1.48 22.83
N ALA A 33 -23.08 2.12 21.73
CA ALA A 33 -23.91 1.53 20.67
C ALA A 33 -23.13 1.52 19.33
N VAL A 34 -23.39 0.49 18.54
CA VAL A 34 -22.91 0.45 17.16
C VAL A 34 -23.95 1.16 16.27
N ALA A 35 -23.48 1.97 15.34
CA ALA A 35 -24.34 2.62 14.35
C ALA A 35 -25.18 1.59 13.60
N ASP A 36 -26.41 1.95 13.29
CA ASP A 36 -27.49 1.13 12.70
C ASP A 36 -28.05 0.02 13.60
N ASP A 37 -27.46 -0.30 14.73
CA ASP A 37 -28.02 -1.20 15.72
C ASP A 37 -29.08 -0.51 16.60
N ASP A 38 -29.83 -1.31 17.34
CA ASP A 38 -30.73 -0.85 18.38
C ASP A 38 -30.00 -0.79 19.73
N VAL A 39 -30.29 0.22 20.55
CA VAL A 39 -29.71 0.37 21.88
C VAL A 39 -30.80 0.63 22.93
N ILE A 40 -30.52 0.20 24.15
CA ILE A 40 -31.37 0.48 25.31
C ILE A 40 -30.61 1.46 26.21
N LEU A 41 -31.20 2.61 26.46
CA LEU A 41 -30.71 3.58 27.44
C LEU A 41 -31.38 3.28 28.79
N PRO A 42 -30.64 2.84 29.80
CA PRO A 42 -31.22 2.36 31.06
C PRO A 42 -31.76 3.52 31.88
N CYS A 43 -32.96 3.37 32.37
CA CYS A 43 -33.55 4.25 33.37
C CYS A 43 -34.64 3.50 34.16
N SER A 44 -34.51 3.51 35.49
CA SER A 44 -35.47 2.79 36.35
C SER A 44 -35.66 3.49 37.67
N LEU A 45 -36.89 3.38 38.20
CA LEU A 45 -37.23 3.77 39.58
C LEU A 45 -37.13 2.55 40.46
N LEU A 46 -36.37 2.67 41.55
CA LEU A 46 -36.33 1.65 42.60
C LEU A 46 -37.65 1.72 43.41
N ASN A 47 -38.15 0.56 43.80
CA ASN A 47 -39.36 0.42 44.67
C ASN A 47 -40.66 1.03 44.05
N PHE A 48 -40.77 1.06 42.74
CA PHE A 48 -41.96 1.57 42.08
C PHE A 48 -43.08 0.52 42.05
N THR A 49 -44.24 0.87 42.60
CA THR A 49 -45.39 -0.04 42.73
C THR A 49 -46.64 0.38 41.93
N LYS A 50 -46.69 1.59 41.39
CA LYS A 50 -47.85 2.11 40.65
C LYS A 50 -47.47 2.75 39.33
N SER A 51 -48.06 2.29 38.25
CA SER A 51 -47.89 2.86 36.92
C SER A 51 -48.96 3.91 36.53
N ALA A 52 -49.98 4.11 37.36
CA ALA A 52 -51.06 5.05 37.04
C ALA A 52 -50.55 6.50 37.11
N GLY A 53 -50.75 7.25 36.04
CA GLY A 53 -50.35 8.65 35.95
C GLY A 53 -48.86 8.93 35.76
N LEU A 54 -48.04 7.89 35.53
CA LEU A 54 -46.65 8.03 35.28
C LEU A 54 -46.38 8.93 34.08
N ILE A 55 -45.48 9.90 34.22
CA ILE A 55 -45.00 10.74 33.14
C ILE A 55 -43.49 10.47 32.98
N VAL A 56 -43.08 10.11 31.79
CA VAL A 56 -41.68 9.89 31.42
C VAL A 56 -41.32 10.80 30.25
N LYS A 57 -40.25 11.57 30.42
CA LYS A 57 -39.71 12.41 29.37
C LYS A 57 -38.24 12.07 29.14
N TRP A 58 -37.87 11.70 27.95
CA TRP A 58 -36.53 11.59 27.49
C TRP A 58 -36.15 12.82 26.66
N SER A 59 -35.04 13.46 26.93
CA SER A 59 -34.58 14.63 26.21
C SER A 59 -33.06 14.61 25.99
N ARG A 60 -32.60 15.38 25.01
CA ARG A 60 -31.17 15.62 24.75
C ARG A 60 -30.71 16.88 25.49
N SER A 61 -29.95 16.72 26.56
CA SER A 61 -29.47 17.86 27.34
C SER A 61 -28.40 18.71 26.65
N ASN A 62 -27.71 18.13 25.69
CA ASN A 62 -26.67 18.80 24.91
C ASN A 62 -27.18 19.44 23.59
N LEU A 63 -28.44 19.27 23.26
CA LEU A 63 -29.06 19.84 22.07
C LEU A 63 -30.31 20.64 22.47
N LYS A 64 -30.37 21.87 21.98
CA LYS A 64 -31.53 22.74 22.20
C LYS A 64 -32.36 22.85 20.92
N ASP A 65 -33.64 23.04 21.11
CA ASP A 65 -34.53 23.44 20.05
C ASP A 65 -34.40 24.93 19.73
N PRO A 66 -35.03 25.48 18.70
CA PRO A 66 -34.99 26.91 18.39
C PRO A 66 -35.50 27.82 19.51
N THR A 67 -36.23 27.27 20.49
CA THR A 67 -36.74 28.03 21.65
C THR A 67 -35.77 27.96 22.85
N GLY A 68 -34.64 27.28 22.72
CA GLY A 68 -33.64 27.10 23.77
C GLY A 68 -33.94 25.98 24.79
N LYS A 69 -35.03 25.18 24.52
CA LYS A 69 -35.37 24.01 25.34
C LYS A 69 -34.62 22.77 24.87
N ASP A 70 -34.47 21.79 25.78
CA ASP A 70 -33.90 20.49 25.42
C ASP A 70 -34.79 19.77 24.40
N LYS A 71 -34.16 19.22 23.36
CA LYS A 71 -34.87 18.46 22.36
C LYS A 71 -35.52 17.23 22.97
N VAL A 72 -36.82 17.03 22.75
CA VAL A 72 -37.54 15.90 23.25
C VAL A 72 -37.30 14.68 22.37
N VAL A 73 -36.77 13.62 23.00
CA VAL A 73 -36.47 12.34 22.36
C VAL A 73 -37.67 11.40 22.39
N HIS A 74 -38.30 11.30 23.55
CA HIS A 74 -39.50 10.46 23.75
C HIS A 74 -40.32 11.00 24.89
N PHE A 75 -41.62 10.90 24.77
CA PHE A 75 -42.55 11.35 25.81
C PHE A 75 -43.64 10.29 26.02
N TYR A 76 -43.82 9.88 27.27
CA TYR A 76 -44.81 8.94 27.70
C TYR A 76 -45.69 9.59 28.77
N ARG A 77 -47.01 9.57 28.53
CA ARG A 77 -47.98 10.13 29.47
C ARG A 77 -49.36 9.49 29.24
N ASP A 78 -50.20 9.44 30.25
CA ASP A 78 -51.56 8.90 30.16
C ASP A 78 -51.60 7.45 29.58
N ALA A 79 -50.64 6.62 30.06
CA ALA A 79 -50.47 5.22 29.70
C ALA A 79 -50.16 4.97 28.21
N ARG A 80 -49.67 5.95 27.49
CA ARG A 80 -49.33 5.87 26.07
C ARG A 80 -48.12 6.73 25.69
N ASP A 81 -47.48 6.33 24.61
CA ASP A 81 -46.47 7.15 23.96
C ASP A 81 -47.13 8.37 23.31
N SER A 82 -46.51 9.54 23.44
CA SER A 82 -46.92 10.80 22.86
C SER A 82 -45.86 11.35 21.94
N ASN A 83 -46.26 11.63 20.69
CA ASN A 83 -45.39 12.26 19.71
C ASN A 83 -45.45 13.80 19.74
N VAL A 84 -46.23 14.36 20.68
CA VAL A 84 -46.29 15.80 20.88
C VAL A 84 -44.94 16.29 21.34
N ASP A 85 -44.41 17.31 20.67
CA ASP A 85 -43.09 17.91 20.92
C ASP A 85 -41.88 16.98 20.66
N GLN A 86 -42.07 15.75 20.18
CA GLN A 86 -40.97 14.86 19.80
C GLN A 86 -40.22 15.43 18.59
N ASP A 87 -38.89 15.54 18.74
CA ASP A 87 -38.00 15.93 17.61
C ASP A 87 -38.13 14.91 16.46
N GLU A 88 -38.20 15.43 15.24
CA GLU A 88 -38.43 14.61 14.05
C GLU A 88 -37.39 13.53 13.84
N SER A 89 -36.14 13.77 14.23
CA SER A 89 -35.05 12.79 14.10
C SER A 89 -35.28 11.52 14.91
N TYR A 90 -36.15 11.55 15.93
CA TYR A 90 -36.45 10.42 16.80
C TYR A 90 -37.80 9.77 16.51
N ARG A 91 -38.66 10.34 15.63
CA ARG A 91 -39.96 9.78 15.31
C ARG A 91 -39.83 8.37 14.71
N GLY A 92 -40.63 7.43 15.24
CA GLY A 92 -40.62 6.04 14.80
C GLY A 92 -39.35 5.24 15.13
N ARG A 93 -38.45 5.84 15.92
CA ARG A 93 -37.21 5.18 16.34
C ARG A 93 -37.12 4.94 17.85
N THR A 94 -38.05 5.45 18.63
CA THR A 94 -38.03 5.36 20.09
C THR A 94 -39.27 4.67 20.65
N SER A 95 -39.09 3.89 21.71
CA SER A 95 -40.15 3.30 22.51
C SER A 95 -39.63 3.02 23.93
N LEU A 96 -40.52 3.04 24.92
CA LEU A 96 -40.20 2.53 26.25
C LEU A 96 -40.19 1.01 26.27
N LEU A 97 -39.40 0.41 27.14
CA LEU A 97 -39.54 -1.02 27.42
C LEU A 97 -40.85 -1.30 28.10
N LYS A 98 -41.53 -2.42 27.75
CA LYS A 98 -42.87 -2.76 28.23
C LYS A 98 -42.94 -3.20 29.71
N GLU A 99 -41.89 -2.99 30.48
CA GLU A 99 -41.77 -3.43 31.89
C GLU A 99 -42.09 -2.31 32.92
N LEU A 100 -42.96 -1.39 32.51
CA LEU A 100 -43.33 -0.22 33.33
C LEU A 100 -43.79 -0.57 34.77
N LYS A 101 -44.37 -1.76 34.94
CA LYS A 101 -44.85 -2.24 36.24
C LYS A 101 -43.73 -2.34 37.30
N ASN A 102 -42.52 -2.57 36.87
CA ASN A 102 -41.33 -2.72 37.71
C ASN A 102 -40.52 -1.40 37.83
N GLY A 103 -41.09 -0.28 37.36
CA GLY A 103 -40.39 1.01 37.35
C GLY A 103 -39.36 1.14 36.22
N ASN A 104 -39.26 0.15 35.30
CA ASN A 104 -38.33 0.22 34.19
C ASN A 104 -38.91 1.09 33.08
N VAL A 105 -38.30 2.25 32.84
CA VAL A 105 -38.68 3.23 31.83
C VAL A 105 -37.56 3.44 30.81
N SER A 106 -36.71 2.44 30.69
CA SER A 106 -35.58 2.47 29.76
C SER A 106 -36.08 2.72 28.34
N LEU A 107 -35.33 3.53 27.62
CA LEU A 107 -35.62 3.91 26.26
C LEU A 107 -34.93 2.96 25.27
N LYS A 108 -35.70 2.35 24.42
CA LYS A 108 -35.18 1.68 23.24
C LYS A 108 -35.03 2.73 22.12
N LEU A 109 -33.84 2.92 21.59
CA LEU A 109 -33.55 3.73 20.43
C LEU A 109 -33.11 2.80 19.29
N SER A 110 -33.87 2.77 18.22
CA SER A 110 -33.64 1.89 17.07
C SER A 110 -32.87 2.61 15.96
N ARG A 111 -32.03 1.86 15.27
CA ARG A 111 -31.20 2.35 14.16
C ARG A 111 -30.41 3.58 14.56
N VAL A 112 -29.53 3.39 15.52
CA VAL A 112 -28.68 4.45 16.10
C VAL A 112 -27.84 5.11 15.01
N LYS A 113 -27.82 6.43 15.01
CA LYS A 113 -27.02 7.25 14.10
C LYS A 113 -25.84 7.89 14.84
N LEU A 114 -24.78 8.26 14.14
CA LEU A 114 -23.69 9.03 14.77
C LEU A 114 -24.18 10.33 15.40
N SER A 115 -25.20 10.96 14.82
CA SER A 115 -25.82 12.18 15.37
C SER A 115 -26.57 11.95 16.68
N ASP A 116 -26.85 10.70 17.04
CA ASP A 116 -27.49 10.36 18.31
C ASP A 116 -26.48 10.37 19.49
N GLU A 117 -25.17 10.41 19.23
CA GLU A 117 -24.15 10.52 20.28
C GLU A 117 -24.38 11.73 21.17
N GLY A 118 -24.33 11.53 22.48
CA GLY A 118 -24.41 12.62 23.47
C GLY A 118 -25.18 12.25 24.74
N ASN A 119 -25.58 13.24 25.50
CA ASN A 119 -26.20 13.06 26.80
C ASN A 119 -27.73 13.06 26.68
N TYR A 120 -28.34 12.00 27.21
CA TYR A 120 -29.77 11.81 27.31
C TYR A 120 -30.19 11.98 28.77
N MET A 121 -31.23 12.78 29.01
CA MET A 121 -31.83 12.97 30.31
C MET A 121 -33.13 12.18 30.35
N CYS A 122 -33.22 11.27 31.31
CA CYS A 122 -34.43 10.57 31.69
C CYS A 122 -35.07 11.33 32.86
N TYR A 123 -36.22 11.88 32.61
CA TYR A 123 -37.02 12.56 33.64
C TYR A 123 -38.28 11.75 33.92
N ILE A 124 -38.53 11.41 35.19
CA ILE A 124 -39.66 10.64 35.63
C ILE A 124 -40.42 11.44 36.65
N LEU A 125 -41.72 11.61 36.43
CA LEU A 125 -42.63 12.22 37.40
C LEU A 125 -43.71 11.22 37.74
N VAL A 126 -43.81 10.89 39.01
CA VAL A 126 -44.90 10.12 39.61
C VAL A 126 -45.87 11.10 40.29
N PRO A 127 -47.13 11.19 39.81
CA PRO A 127 -48.11 12.09 40.45
C PRO A 127 -48.50 11.64 41.85
N GLU A 128 -49.22 12.54 42.54
CA GLU A 128 -49.85 12.32 43.87
C GLU A 128 -50.28 10.87 44.16
N PRO A 129 -50.26 10.43 45.43
CA PRO A 129 -50.05 11.26 46.66
C PRO A 129 -48.58 11.52 47.06
N ASN A 130 -47.64 10.84 46.50
CA ASN A 130 -46.20 11.05 46.75
C ASN A 130 -45.53 11.51 45.45
N SER A 131 -45.68 12.78 45.10
CA SER A 131 -45.01 13.34 43.93
C SER A 131 -43.50 13.11 44.03
N LEU A 132 -42.97 12.25 43.18
CA LEU A 132 -41.57 11.92 43.11
C LEU A 132 -41.04 12.35 41.72
N VAL A 133 -39.95 13.10 41.75
CA VAL A 133 -39.22 13.45 40.54
C VAL A 133 -37.88 12.72 40.58
N HIS A 134 -37.58 12.05 39.52
CA HIS A 134 -36.29 11.39 39.34
C HIS A 134 -35.67 11.81 38.02
N GLU A 135 -34.39 12.21 38.05
CA GLU A 135 -33.64 12.60 36.87
C GLU A 135 -32.35 11.78 36.81
N THR A 136 -32.06 11.24 35.64
CA THR A 136 -30.84 10.50 35.36
C THR A 136 -30.28 10.93 34.03
N VAL A 137 -28.98 11.15 33.95
CA VAL A 137 -28.29 11.47 32.72
C VAL A 137 -27.51 10.24 32.25
N ILE A 138 -27.75 9.82 31.04
CA ILE A 138 -27.08 8.69 30.37
C ILE A 138 -26.28 9.21 29.19
N GLN A 139 -25.00 8.93 29.16
CA GLN A 139 -24.16 9.23 28.02
C GLN A 139 -24.25 8.09 27.00
N LEU A 140 -24.70 8.41 25.80
CA LEU A 140 -24.63 7.51 24.65
C LEU A 140 -23.37 7.84 23.84
N ILE A 141 -22.54 6.84 23.65
CA ILE A 141 -21.38 6.87 22.75
C ILE A 141 -21.74 6.00 21.54
N VAL A 142 -21.56 6.54 20.35
CA VAL A 142 -21.84 5.80 19.13
C VAL A 142 -20.54 5.44 18.45
N VAL A 143 -20.40 4.17 18.09
CA VAL A 143 -19.28 3.68 17.30
C VAL A 143 -19.78 3.15 15.95
N ALA A 144 -18.98 3.32 14.90
CA ALA A 144 -19.21 2.66 13.64
C ALA A 144 -18.03 1.72 13.36
N VAL A 145 -18.35 0.49 13.01
CA VAL A 145 -17.36 -0.56 12.76
C VAL A 145 -17.74 -1.38 11.53
N SER A 146 -16.75 -1.77 10.73
CA SER A 146 -16.97 -2.60 9.56
C SER A 146 -15.84 -3.62 9.42
N ASN A 147 -16.06 -4.65 8.62
CA ASN A 147 -14.99 -5.61 8.34
C ASN A 147 -13.98 -5.00 7.37
N PRO A 148 -12.68 -5.12 7.67
CA PRO A 148 -11.64 -4.68 6.75
C PRO A 148 -11.58 -5.58 5.51
N VAL A 149 -11.18 -5.00 4.39
CA VAL A 149 -10.98 -5.71 3.12
C VAL A 149 -9.51 -5.73 2.78
N ILE A 150 -9.00 -6.92 2.44
CA ILE A 150 -7.62 -7.10 1.99
C ILE A 150 -7.60 -7.24 0.47
N SER A 151 -6.63 -6.60 -0.16
CA SER A 151 -6.35 -6.72 -1.60
C SER A 151 -4.85 -6.77 -1.84
N ILE A 152 -4.45 -7.41 -2.93
CA ILE A 152 -3.07 -7.42 -3.39
C ILE A 152 -2.82 -6.11 -4.14
N ASN A 153 -1.73 -5.44 -3.81
CA ASN A 153 -1.31 -4.16 -4.41
C ASN A 153 0.06 -4.29 -5.12
N GLY A 154 0.28 -5.42 -5.80
CA GLY A 154 1.49 -5.70 -6.54
C GLY A 154 2.57 -6.41 -5.73
N THR A 155 3.80 -6.32 -6.20
CA THR A 155 4.98 -6.96 -5.60
C THR A 155 6.09 -5.95 -5.36
N LYS A 156 6.93 -6.19 -4.35
CA LYS A 156 8.10 -5.36 -4.05
C LYS A 156 9.27 -6.24 -3.63
N GLY A 157 10.32 -6.26 -4.45
CA GLY A 157 11.42 -7.20 -4.26
C GLY A 157 10.94 -8.64 -4.39
N SER A 158 11.20 -9.48 -3.39
CA SER A 158 10.72 -10.87 -3.32
C SER A 158 9.37 -11.01 -2.63
N GLY A 159 8.77 -9.92 -2.16
CA GLY A 159 7.53 -9.94 -1.40
C GLY A 159 6.31 -9.49 -2.20
N VAL A 160 5.13 -9.82 -1.65
CA VAL A 160 3.82 -9.35 -2.10
C VAL A 160 3.41 -8.16 -1.26
N VAL A 161 2.91 -7.11 -1.89
CA VAL A 161 2.35 -5.95 -1.20
C VAL A 161 0.86 -6.17 -0.99
N LEU A 162 0.44 -6.25 0.27
CA LEU A 162 -0.96 -6.31 0.65
C LEU A 162 -1.44 -4.93 1.08
N LYS A 163 -2.65 -4.59 0.69
CA LYS A 163 -3.38 -3.41 1.14
C LYS A 163 -4.57 -3.85 1.96
N CYS A 164 -4.67 -3.36 3.18
CA CYS A 164 -5.89 -3.43 3.98
C CYS A 164 -6.61 -2.08 3.90
N GLU A 165 -7.92 -2.12 3.68
CA GLU A 165 -8.80 -0.96 3.70
C GLU A 165 -9.98 -1.22 4.62
N ALA A 166 -10.22 -0.32 5.57
CA ALA A 166 -11.36 -0.32 6.45
C ALA A 166 -12.12 1.01 6.27
N LYS A 167 -13.40 0.94 5.93
CA LYS A 167 -14.28 2.09 5.70
C LYS A 167 -15.33 2.19 6.79
N SER A 168 -15.96 3.35 6.91
CA SER A 168 -17.09 3.57 7.81
C SER A 168 -16.76 3.25 9.28
N TRP A 169 -15.63 3.74 9.77
CA TRP A 169 -15.23 3.61 11.15
C TRP A 169 -15.42 4.93 11.91
N TYR A 170 -15.92 4.84 13.14
CA TYR A 170 -15.98 5.96 14.06
C TYR A 170 -15.92 5.47 15.51
N PRO A 171 -15.13 6.14 16.37
CA PRO A 171 -14.08 7.12 16.06
C PRO A 171 -12.92 6.52 15.26
N LYS A 172 -11.82 7.28 15.11
CA LYS A 172 -10.63 6.83 14.36
C LYS A 172 -10.10 5.52 14.92
N PRO A 173 -10.02 4.44 14.11
CA PRO A 173 -9.50 3.16 14.54
C PRO A 173 -7.98 3.07 14.44
N GLU A 174 -7.41 2.08 15.10
CA GLU A 174 -6.07 1.58 14.86
C GLU A 174 -6.10 0.38 13.93
N MET A 175 -5.13 0.29 13.03
CA MET A 175 -5.01 -0.80 12.06
C MET A 175 -3.63 -1.44 12.13
N ASN A 176 -3.58 -2.74 12.29
CA ASN A 176 -2.35 -3.52 12.37
C ASN A 176 -2.41 -4.75 11.47
N TRP A 177 -1.25 -5.12 10.95
CA TRP A 177 -1.07 -6.37 10.25
C TRP A 177 -0.46 -7.42 11.18
N LEU A 178 -0.96 -8.63 11.10
CA LEU A 178 -0.51 -9.77 11.89
C LEU A 178 -0.10 -10.92 10.97
N ASP A 179 0.89 -11.66 11.42
CA ASP A 179 1.25 -12.94 10.81
C ASP A 179 0.36 -14.10 11.31
N SER A 180 0.69 -15.32 10.93
CA SER A 180 0.00 -16.54 11.37
C SER A 180 0.14 -16.82 12.87
N GLU A 181 1.16 -16.28 13.51
CA GLU A 181 1.40 -16.40 14.96
C GLU A 181 0.81 -15.23 15.74
N ARG A 182 0.02 -14.36 15.05
CA ARG A 182 -0.60 -13.15 15.59
C ARG A 182 0.40 -12.08 16.05
N GLN A 183 1.65 -12.13 15.56
CA GLN A 183 2.64 -11.11 15.79
C GLN A 183 2.40 -9.92 14.87
N VAL A 184 2.64 -8.71 15.39
CA VAL A 184 2.46 -7.49 14.60
C VAL A 184 3.58 -7.36 13.58
N LEU A 185 3.20 -7.31 12.32
CA LEU A 185 4.13 -7.11 11.21
C LEU A 185 4.53 -5.63 11.10
N PRO A 186 5.81 -5.37 10.80
CA PRO A 186 6.24 -4.02 10.45
C PRO A 186 5.56 -3.58 9.15
N ALA A 187 4.77 -2.54 9.24
CA ALA A 187 4.00 -2.01 8.11
C ALA A 187 4.20 -0.49 8.02
N GLY A 188 3.98 0.07 6.85
CA GLY A 188 4.00 1.51 6.65
C GLY A 188 3.02 2.26 7.55
N SER A 189 3.07 3.58 7.56
CA SER A 189 2.09 4.41 8.25
C SER A 189 0.68 4.18 7.69
N ALA A 190 -0.32 4.23 8.55
CA ALA A 190 -1.70 4.14 8.13
C ALA A 190 -2.15 5.47 7.51
N GLU A 191 -2.67 5.42 6.30
CA GLU A 191 -3.35 6.55 5.67
C GLU A 191 -4.76 6.65 6.21
N THR A 192 -5.17 7.84 6.60
CA THR A 192 -6.47 8.07 7.21
C THR A 192 -7.17 9.23 6.52
N HIS A 193 -8.38 8.99 6.06
CA HIS A 193 -9.27 9.99 5.48
C HIS A 193 -10.60 10.03 6.24
N ARG A 194 -11.29 11.14 6.19
CA ARG A 194 -12.69 11.25 6.61
C ARG A 194 -13.56 11.41 5.37
N ASP A 195 -14.66 10.69 5.36
CA ASP A 195 -15.68 10.91 4.34
C ASP A 195 -16.61 12.10 4.68
N THR A 196 -17.58 12.36 3.82
CA THR A 196 -18.55 13.46 3.98
C THR A 196 -19.49 13.27 5.17
N GLU A 197 -19.64 12.05 5.65
CA GLU A 197 -20.46 11.69 6.82
C GLU A 197 -19.65 11.75 8.13
N GLY A 198 -18.35 12.04 8.03
CA GLY A 198 -17.45 12.11 9.18
C GLY A 198 -16.85 10.77 9.60
N LEU A 199 -17.11 9.70 8.85
CA LEU A 199 -16.57 8.38 9.09
C LEU A 199 -15.12 8.26 8.61
N TYR A 200 -14.35 7.44 9.28
CA TYR A 200 -12.96 7.21 8.91
C TYR A 200 -12.81 6.09 7.89
N ILE A 201 -11.99 6.35 6.89
CA ILE A 201 -11.45 5.37 5.96
C ILE A 201 -9.98 5.25 6.29
N VAL A 202 -9.54 4.06 6.67
CA VAL A 202 -8.15 3.77 7.01
C VAL A 202 -7.58 2.74 6.06
N ARG A 203 -6.37 3.02 5.55
CA ARG A 203 -5.62 2.12 4.66
C ARG A 203 -4.23 1.90 5.22
N ARG A 204 -3.74 0.69 5.11
CA ARG A 204 -2.37 0.36 5.49
C ARG A 204 -1.80 -0.72 4.59
N HIS A 205 -0.60 -0.47 4.10
CA HIS A 205 0.12 -1.41 3.27
C HIS A 205 1.15 -2.18 4.09
N VAL A 206 1.36 -3.45 3.72
CA VAL A 206 2.45 -4.27 4.24
C VAL A 206 3.10 -5.02 3.09
N THR A 207 4.41 -5.17 3.13
CA THR A 207 5.12 -6.07 2.21
C THR A 207 5.40 -7.36 2.97
N VAL A 208 4.88 -8.47 2.47
CA VAL A 208 5.02 -9.78 3.09
C VAL A 208 5.86 -10.70 2.21
N ASN A 209 6.76 -11.44 2.84
CA ASN A 209 7.55 -12.46 2.17
C ASN A 209 6.88 -13.82 2.35
N LYS A 210 7.19 -14.74 1.44
CA LYS A 210 6.72 -16.12 1.53
C LYS A 210 7.12 -16.75 2.86
N ASN A 211 6.16 -17.36 3.54
CA ASN A 211 6.37 -18.13 4.76
C ASN A 211 5.61 -19.47 4.70
N VAL A 212 5.64 -20.25 5.76
CA VAL A 212 5.05 -21.60 5.80
C VAL A 212 3.53 -21.59 5.56
N THR A 213 2.84 -20.59 6.08
CA THR A 213 1.36 -20.53 6.03
C THR A 213 0.85 -19.54 4.99
N ASN A 214 1.65 -18.56 4.60
CA ASN A 214 1.29 -17.43 3.74
C ASN A 214 -0.02 -16.73 4.17
N THR A 215 -0.41 -16.87 5.45
CA THR A 215 -1.64 -16.28 5.98
C THR A 215 -1.33 -15.03 6.77
N PHE A 216 -1.97 -13.93 6.38
CA PHE A 216 -1.79 -12.62 6.98
C PHE A 216 -3.15 -12.06 7.37
N THR A 217 -3.21 -11.43 8.53
CA THR A 217 -4.47 -10.90 9.09
C THR A 217 -4.36 -9.39 9.24
N CYS A 218 -5.36 -8.69 8.73
CA CYS A 218 -5.57 -7.29 9.03
C CYS A 218 -6.51 -7.16 10.22
N ARG A 219 -6.04 -6.51 11.28
CA ARG A 219 -6.80 -6.20 12.48
C ARG A 219 -7.07 -4.70 12.55
N VAL A 220 -8.33 -4.35 12.74
CA VAL A 220 -8.77 -2.98 12.95
C VAL A 220 -9.51 -2.92 14.28
N GLN A 221 -9.18 -1.94 15.12
CA GLN A 221 -9.68 -1.91 16.49
C GLN A 221 -9.94 -0.50 17.02
N LEU A 222 -10.97 -0.40 17.85
CA LEU A 222 -11.23 0.73 18.74
C LEU A 222 -10.89 0.29 20.17
N GLN A 223 -9.64 0.42 20.56
CA GLN A 223 -9.17 -0.08 21.85
C GLN A 223 -10.02 0.41 23.04
N LYS A 224 -10.36 1.71 23.06
CA LYS A 224 -11.15 2.33 24.14
C LYS A 224 -12.52 1.65 24.35
N PHE A 225 -13.09 1.07 23.30
CA PHE A 225 -14.43 0.48 23.33
C PHE A 225 -14.43 -1.03 23.15
N ASN A 226 -13.25 -1.66 23.08
CA ASN A 226 -13.05 -3.09 22.90
C ASN A 226 -13.72 -3.67 21.64
N PHE A 227 -13.84 -2.87 20.57
CA PHE A 227 -14.30 -3.35 19.28
C PHE A 227 -13.12 -3.71 18.40
N THR A 228 -13.13 -4.93 17.88
CA THR A 228 -12.12 -5.44 16.95
C THR A 228 -12.78 -6.13 15.77
N ARG A 229 -12.26 -5.89 14.58
CA ARG A 229 -12.60 -6.62 13.35
C ARG A 229 -11.32 -7.11 12.69
N GLU A 230 -11.37 -8.34 12.23
CA GLU A 230 -10.23 -8.99 11.61
C GLU A 230 -10.64 -9.64 10.29
N THR A 231 -9.77 -9.57 9.32
CA THR A 231 -9.91 -10.32 8.07
C THR A 231 -8.57 -10.97 7.78
N GLY A 232 -8.58 -12.27 7.64
CA GLY A 232 -7.43 -13.07 7.22
C GLY A 232 -7.41 -13.23 5.70
N TYR A 233 -6.23 -13.26 5.14
CA TYR A 233 -6.01 -13.52 3.72
C TYR A 233 -4.82 -14.48 3.55
N ASN A 234 -5.06 -15.56 2.80
CA ASN A 234 -4.00 -16.48 2.40
C ASN A 234 -3.49 -16.06 1.02
N VAL A 235 -2.20 -15.74 0.95
CA VAL A 235 -1.55 -15.35 -0.31
C VAL A 235 -1.12 -16.62 -1.04
N PRO A 236 -1.65 -16.89 -2.25
CA PRO A 236 -1.22 -18.02 -3.05
C PRO A 236 0.28 -18.00 -3.34
N ASP A 237 0.90 -19.16 -3.35
CA ASP A 237 2.34 -19.31 -3.56
C ASP A 237 2.82 -18.70 -4.87
N GLU A 238 1.97 -18.73 -5.91
CA GLU A 238 2.26 -18.22 -7.24
C GLU A 238 2.36 -16.69 -7.29
N MET A 239 1.80 -16.01 -6.28
CA MET A 239 1.85 -14.54 -6.20
C MET A 239 3.19 -14.02 -5.70
N PHE A 240 3.97 -14.88 -5.04
CA PHE A 240 5.31 -14.47 -4.62
C PHE A 240 6.26 -14.51 -5.81
N PRO A 241 6.99 -13.40 -6.06
CA PRO A 241 7.97 -13.37 -7.14
C PRO A 241 9.00 -14.48 -6.95
N THR A 242 8.96 -15.47 -7.81
CA THR A 242 10.03 -16.46 -7.88
C THR A 242 11.14 -15.85 -8.71
N VAL A 243 12.36 -15.78 -8.17
CA VAL A 243 13.52 -15.52 -9.02
C VAL A 243 13.61 -16.73 -9.94
N PRO A 244 13.35 -16.59 -11.26
CA PRO A 244 13.42 -17.72 -12.15
C PRO A 244 14.82 -18.31 -11.98
N TRP A 245 14.90 -19.56 -11.55
CA TRP A 245 16.17 -20.28 -11.39
C TRP A 245 17.07 -20.17 -12.63
N VAL A 246 16.46 -19.88 -13.77
CA VAL A 246 17.10 -19.56 -15.04
C VAL A 246 18.11 -18.40 -14.91
N TRP A 247 17.80 -17.36 -14.15
CA TRP A 247 18.71 -16.23 -13.93
C TRP A 247 19.93 -16.59 -13.08
N ILE A 248 19.85 -17.68 -12.31
CA ILE A 248 20.97 -18.22 -11.54
C ILE A 248 21.66 -19.32 -12.36
N ALA A 249 20.89 -20.20 -13.00
CA ALA A 249 21.39 -21.33 -13.77
C ALA A 249 22.14 -20.90 -15.04
N VAL A 250 21.62 -19.87 -15.76
CA VAL A 250 22.24 -19.39 -16.99
C VAL A 250 23.64 -18.81 -16.74
N PRO A 251 23.86 -17.87 -15.81
CA PRO A 251 25.24 -17.39 -15.53
C PRO A 251 26.14 -18.49 -15.00
N VAL A 252 25.64 -19.39 -14.16
CA VAL A 252 26.44 -20.55 -13.69
C VAL A 252 26.81 -21.46 -14.85
N LEU A 253 25.89 -21.76 -15.75
CA LEU A 253 26.17 -22.52 -16.99
C LEU A 253 27.18 -21.81 -17.87
N ILE A 254 27.01 -20.48 -18.05
CA ILE A 254 27.94 -19.68 -18.84
C ILE A 254 29.34 -19.74 -18.20
N VAL A 255 29.46 -19.56 -16.89
CA VAL A 255 30.74 -19.63 -16.18
C VAL A 255 31.34 -21.04 -16.29
N CYS A 256 30.53 -22.10 -16.15
CA CYS A 256 30.98 -23.47 -16.32
C CYS A 256 31.46 -23.74 -17.77
N VAL A 257 30.68 -23.32 -18.77
CA VAL A 257 31.06 -23.46 -20.20
C VAL A 257 32.31 -22.64 -20.49
N CYS A 258 32.38 -21.39 -20.03
CA CYS A 258 33.58 -20.56 -20.18
C CYS A 258 34.77 -21.20 -19.48
N GLY A 259 34.59 -21.74 -18.28
CA GLY A 259 35.64 -22.48 -17.56
C GLY A 259 36.11 -23.71 -18.31
N LEU A 260 35.20 -24.51 -18.87
CA LEU A 260 35.52 -25.67 -19.72
C LEU A 260 36.22 -25.25 -21.02
N VAL A 261 35.74 -24.18 -21.66
CA VAL A 261 36.40 -23.63 -22.88
C VAL A 261 37.81 -23.11 -22.55
N VAL A 262 37.93 -22.34 -21.46
CA VAL A 262 39.22 -21.85 -20.99
C VAL A 262 40.15 -23.01 -20.61
N GLY A 263 39.62 -24.01 -19.88
CA GLY A 263 40.37 -25.22 -19.51
C GLY A 263 40.76 -26.01 -20.74
N PHE A 264 39.86 -26.20 -21.71
CA PHE A 264 40.17 -26.87 -22.97
C PHE A 264 41.18 -26.07 -23.82
N MET A 265 40.99 -24.75 -23.88
CA MET A 265 41.96 -23.84 -24.52
C MET A 265 43.30 -23.85 -23.81
N TRP A 266 43.29 -23.91 -22.46
CA TRP A 266 44.50 -24.04 -21.67
C TRP A 266 45.24 -25.37 -21.94
N ILE A 267 44.48 -26.50 -21.99
CA ILE A 267 45.05 -27.82 -22.35
C ILE A 267 45.60 -27.81 -23.77
N LYS A 268 44.86 -27.23 -24.73
CA LYS A 268 45.33 -27.03 -26.11
C LYS A 268 46.54 -26.11 -26.14
N TYR A 269 46.48 -25.03 -25.38
CA TYR A 269 47.60 -24.08 -25.26
C TYR A 269 48.82 -24.74 -24.64
N GLN A 270 48.66 -25.54 -23.57
CA GLN A 270 49.76 -26.32 -22.99
C GLN A 270 50.30 -27.40 -23.95
N LYS A 271 49.41 -28.06 -24.71
CA LYS A 271 49.81 -28.99 -25.76
C LYS A 271 50.50 -28.27 -26.94
N LEU A 272 50.05 -27.07 -27.24
CA LEU A 272 50.69 -26.23 -28.26
C LEU A 272 52.00 -25.68 -27.75
N ARG A 273 52.04 -25.25 -26.48
CA ARG A 273 53.24 -24.75 -25.80
C ARG A 273 54.33 -25.82 -25.69
N LYS A 274 53.94 -27.10 -25.36
CA LYS A 274 54.90 -28.19 -25.43
C LYS A 274 55.40 -28.47 -26.84
N LYS A 275 54.56 -28.20 -27.88
CA LYS A 275 55.01 -28.21 -29.27
C LYS A 275 55.83 -26.96 -29.63
N ILE A 276 55.53 -25.85 -28.99
CA ILE A 276 56.25 -24.58 -29.15
C ILE A 276 57.56 -24.60 -28.38
N ASP A 277 57.63 -25.23 -27.18
CA ASP A 277 58.90 -25.38 -26.45
C ASP A 277 59.86 -26.32 -27.15
N VAL A 278 59.36 -27.30 -27.94
CA VAL A 278 60.19 -28.09 -28.87
C VAL A 278 60.50 -27.28 -30.15
N ALA A 279 59.56 -26.39 -30.52
CA ALA A 279 59.80 -25.46 -31.64
C ALA A 279 60.58 -24.20 -31.21
N ASP A 280 60.66 -23.85 -29.88
CA ASP A 280 61.44 -22.70 -29.40
C ASP A 280 62.93 -22.98 -29.45
N GLN A 281 63.35 -24.24 -29.37
CA GLN A 281 64.71 -24.58 -29.74
C GLN A 281 64.91 -24.48 -31.26
N GLN A 282 63.87 -24.86 -32.05
CA GLN A 282 63.88 -24.60 -33.49
C GLN A 282 63.59 -23.13 -33.83
N ILE A 283 62.84 -22.40 -32.95
CA ILE A 283 62.56 -20.97 -33.14
C ILE A 283 63.75 -20.10 -32.70
N LYS A 284 64.59 -20.60 -31.79
CA LYS A 284 65.87 -19.88 -31.49
C LYS A 284 66.84 -20.02 -32.68
N GLU A 285 66.85 -21.18 -33.35
CA GLU A 285 67.50 -21.33 -34.63
C GLU A 285 66.73 -20.62 -35.76
N LEU A 286 65.33 -20.67 -35.70
CA LEU A 286 64.53 -19.93 -36.65
C LEU A 286 64.39 -18.45 -36.31
N THR A 287 64.70 -17.94 -35.08
CA THR A 287 64.60 -16.50 -34.79
C THR A 287 65.76 -15.77 -35.48
N ASP A 288 66.95 -16.39 -35.47
CA ASP A 288 68.01 -15.88 -36.26
C ASP A 288 67.73 -16.06 -37.80
N GLU A 289 67.05 -17.18 -38.17
CA GLU A 289 66.58 -17.38 -39.52
C GLU A 289 65.36 -16.53 -39.85
N LEU A 290 64.49 -16.24 -38.81
CA LEU A 290 63.30 -15.32 -38.97
C LEU A 290 63.77 -13.85 -38.94
N ASP A 291 64.75 -13.48 -38.15
CA ASP A 291 65.36 -12.12 -38.22
C ASP A 291 66.01 -11.91 -39.57
N GLN A 292 66.66 -12.96 -40.07
CA GLN A 292 67.17 -12.97 -41.42
C GLN A 292 66.04 -12.99 -42.45
N ARG A 293 64.98 -13.82 -42.19
CA ARG A 293 63.78 -13.87 -43.00
C ARG A 293 62.86 -12.67 -42.85
N ILE A 294 62.78 -12.03 -41.67
CA ILE A 294 62.04 -10.75 -41.51
C ILE A 294 62.78 -9.67 -42.27
N LYS A 295 64.10 -9.74 -42.30
CA LYS A 295 64.89 -8.83 -43.14
C LYS A 295 64.70 -9.15 -44.61
N GLU A 296 64.70 -10.44 -44.98
CA GLU A 296 64.41 -10.91 -46.32
C GLU A 296 62.91 -10.64 -46.68
N LEU A 297 61.94 -10.89 -45.73
CA LEU A 297 60.50 -10.59 -45.95
C LEU A 297 60.22 -9.10 -45.90
N THR A 298 60.99 -8.31 -45.14
CA THR A 298 60.84 -6.86 -45.18
C THR A 298 61.40 -6.29 -46.48
N ASP A 299 62.47 -6.90 -46.97
CA ASP A 299 63.02 -6.59 -48.29
C ASP A 299 62.10 -7.21 -49.39
N GLU A 300 61.50 -8.44 -49.14
CA GLU A 300 60.54 -9.08 -50.04
C GLU A 300 59.13 -8.42 -49.95
N LEU A 301 58.70 -7.90 -48.78
CA LEU A 301 57.51 -7.08 -48.69
C LEU A 301 57.71 -5.72 -49.34
N GLY A 302 58.87 -5.15 -49.23
CA GLY A 302 59.22 -3.96 -50.01
C GLY A 302 59.24 -4.22 -51.53
N THR A 303 59.78 -5.36 -51.93
CA THR A 303 59.73 -5.78 -53.33
C THR A 303 58.35 -6.23 -53.74
N ARG A 304 57.54 -6.92 -52.87
CA ARG A 304 56.12 -7.26 -53.15
C ARG A 304 55.20 -6.06 -53.10
N GLU A 305 55.46 -5.09 -52.23
CA GLU A 305 54.72 -3.84 -52.29
C GLU A 305 55.01 -3.07 -53.56
N GLN A 306 56.26 -3.17 -54.06
CA GLN A 306 56.58 -2.70 -55.40
C GLN A 306 55.94 -3.57 -56.49
N GLU A 307 55.97 -4.91 -56.36
CA GLU A 307 55.29 -5.81 -57.27
C GLU A 307 53.76 -5.68 -57.20
N LEU A 308 53.14 -5.54 -55.98
CA LEU A 308 51.70 -5.31 -55.84
C LEU A 308 51.29 -3.95 -56.39
N THR A 309 52.14 -2.93 -56.22
CA THR A 309 51.89 -1.64 -56.86
C THR A 309 52.06 -1.74 -58.36
N GLU A 310 53.01 -2.57 -58.82
CA GLU A 310 53.16 -2.85 -60.26
C GLU A 310 52.05 -3.77 -60.79
N GLN A 311 51.60 -4.78 -59.97
CA GLN A 311 50.41 -5.62 -60.30
C GLN A 311 49.13 -4.83 -60.26
N LEU A 312 48.96 -3.93 -59.30
CA LEU A 312 47.86 -2.97 -59.20
C LEU A 312 47.90 -2.04 -60.42
N ALA A 313 49.08 -1.64 -60.85
CA ALA A 313 49.24 -0.84 -62.06
C ALA A 313 48.91 -1.68 -63.32
N LYS A 314 49.34 -2.95 -63.35
CA LYS A 314 48.97 -3.91 -64.44
C LYS A 314 47.51 -4.25 -64.44
N LEU A 315 46.89 -4.53 -63.22
CA LEU A 315 45.47 -4.78 -63.10
C LEU A 315 44.63 -3.53 -63.42
N LYS A 316 45.13 -2.34 -63.08
CA LYS A 316 44.53 -1.09 -63.56
C LYS A 316 44.65 -0.94 -65.06
N GLN A 317 45.77 -1.37 -65.63
CA GLN A 317 45.99 -1.36 -67.06
C GLN A 317 45.20 -2.46 -67.76
N GLU A 318 45.09 -3.70 -67.20
CA GLU A 318 44.21 -4.77 -67.69
C GLU A 318 42.73 -4.40 -67.49
N ARG A 319 42.37 -3.77 -66.38
CA ARG A 319 41.01 -3.23 -66.23
C ARG A 319 40.74 -2.15 -67.28
N ALA A 320 41.68 -1.30 -67.51
CA ALA A 320 41.55 -0.32 -68.59
C ALA A 320 41.50 -0.97 -69.96
N ALA A 321 42.28 -2.04 -70.15
CA ALA A 321 42.27 -2.84 -71.42
C ALA A 321 40.96 -3.67 -71.51
N LEU A 322 40.46 -4.27 -70.43
CA LEU A 322 39.18 -4.96 -70.38
C LEU A 322 38.00 -3.97 -70.56
N VAL A 323 38.07 -2.79 -69.99
CA VAL A 323 37.08 -1.76 -70.25
C VAL A 323 37.17 -1.31 -71.68
N SER A 324 38.37 -1.16 -72.22
CA SER A 324 38.53 -0.87 -73.68
C SER A 324 38.13 -2.04 -74.57
N SER A 325 38.31 -3.31 -74.13
CA SER A 325 37.86 -4.50 -74.83
C SER A 325 36.33 -4.73 -74.73
N VAL A 326 35.74 -4.37 -73.60
CA VAL A 326 34.27 -4.34 -73.43
C VAL A 326 33.68 -3.23 -74.29
N ASP A 327 34.34 -2.08 -74.37
CA ASP A 327 33.91 -1.02 -75.27
C ASP A 327 34.10 -1.47 -76.76
N ASN A 328 35.23 -2.18 -77.06
CA ASN A 328 35.41 -2.76 -78.39
C ASN A 328 34.54 -3.98 -78.62
N GLY A 329 34.16 -4.77 -77.62
CA GLY A 329 33.22 -5.87 -77.69
C GLY A 329 31.77 -5.38 -77.86
N CYS A 330 31.43 -4.25 -77.23
CA CYS A 330 30.16 -3.57 -77.44
C CYS A 330 30.04 -3.01 -78.85
N HIS A 331 31.15 -2.61 -79.40
CA HIS A 331 31.15 -2.19 -80.83
C HIS A 331 30.97 -3.34 -81.80
N ARG A 332 31.21 -4.59 -81.42
CA ARG A 332 31.03 -5.77 -82.26
C ARG A 332 29.62 -6.35 -82.30
N PHE A 333 28.78 -5.94 -81.32
CA PHE A 333 27.38 -6.30 -81.24
C PHE A 333 26.40 -5.12 -81.42
N SER A 334 26.90 -4.03 -81.98
CA SER A 334 26.02 -2.95 -82.38
C SER A 334 25.42 -3.28 -83.72
N PHE A 335 24.23 -3.85 -83.71
CA PHE A 335 23.33 -3.85 -84.83
C PHE A 335 23.09 -2.41 -85.26
N SER A 336 23.44 -2.19 -86.49
CA SER A 336 23.14 -1.01 -87.29
C SER A 336 21.87 -0.28 -86.88
N ARG A 337 22.02 0.89 -86.24
CA ARG A 337 21.03 1.96 -86.38
C ARG A 337 21.77 3.31 -86.50
N LYS A 338 21.39 3.95 -87.54
CA LYS A 338 21.93 5.19 -88.10
C LYS A 338 22.00 6.33 -87.00
N PRO A 339 22.90 7.25 -87.20
CA PRO A 339 23.22 8.29 -86.26
C PRO A 339 22.22 9.42 -86.28
N LEU A 340 21.90 9.92 -85.12
CA LEU A 340 21.34 11.28 -84.95
C LEU A 340 22.31 12.13 -84.14
N ARG A 341 22.67 13.14 -84.83
CA ARG A 341 23.46 14.37 -84.52
C ARG A 341 23.83 14.70 -83.05
N ARG A 342 25.09 14.90 -82.96
CA ARG A 342 25.88 15.89 -82.20
C ARG A 342 25.05 17.03 -81.63
N ASN A 343 25.25 17.30 -80.34
CA ASN A 343 25.72 18.66 -80.02
C ASN A 343 26.55 18.63 -78.75
N THR A 344 27.62 19.30 -78.87
CA THR A 344 28.67 19.68 -77.92
C THR A 344 28.18 20.32 -76.62
N MET A 345 28.81 19.98 -75.54
CA MET A 345 29.53 21.00 -74.79
C MET A 345 30.38 20.34 -73.69
N ALA A 346 31.65 20.74 -73.76
CA ALA A 346 32.60 20.53 -72.71
C ALA A 346 32.26 21.36 -71.46
N HIS A 347 32.39 20.82 -70.29
CA HIS A 347 32.96 21.60 -69.18
C HIS A 347 33.63 20.69 -68.15
N SER A 348 34.88 21.04 -67.91
CA SER A 348 35.70 20.72 -66.79
C SER A 348 34.96 20.90 -65.49
N MET A 349 35.07 19.97 -64.56
CA MET A 349 35.28 20.32 -63.16
C MET A 349 35.79 19.12 -62.38
N THR A 350 36.96 19.30 -61.86
CA THR A 350 37.48 18.58 -60.69
C THR A 350 36.57 18.78 -59.49
N GLU A 351 36.08 17.70 -58.92
CA GLU A 351 35.48 17.79 -57.59
C GLU A 351 35.93 16.61 -56.72
N LYS A 352 36.44 17.00 -55.58
CA LYS A 352 36.89 16.16 -54.48
C LYS A 352 35.72 15.33 -53.99
N ALA A 353 35.86 14.03 -53.87
CA ALA A 353 34.96 13.17 -53.11
C ALA A 353 35.36 13.24 -51.62
N ASP A 354 34.62 14.06 -50.86
CA ASP A 354 34.55 13.91 -49.39
C ASP A 354 33.75 12.66 -49.04
N VAL A 355 34.42 11.69 -48.44
CA VAL A 355 33.76 10.55 -47.82
C VAL A 355 33.11 11.04 -46.55
N LYS A 356 31.81 11.17 -46.54
CA LYS A 356 31.01 11.25 -45.28
C LYS A 356 30.86 9.84 -44.76
N GLU A 357 31.40 9.59 -43.57
CA GLU A 357 31.00 8.51 -42.68
C GLU A 357 29.59 8.79 -42.20
N ASP A 358 28.61 8.02 -42.63
CA ASP A 358 27.29 7.98 -42.02
C ASP A 358 27.39 7.11 -40.75
N GLU A 359 27.39 7.78 -39.62
CA GLU A 359 27.30 7.24 -38.25
C GLU A 359 25.88 6.74 -38.06
N GLU A 360 25.66 5.44 -38.20
CA GLU A 360 24.41 4.75 -37.89
C GLU A 360 24.25 4.71 -36.38
N THR A 361 23.58 5.73 -35.81
CA THR A 361 23.25 5.83 -34.39
C THR A 361 22.21 4.78 -34.02
N ASN A 362 22.66 3.76 -33.29
CA ASN A 362 21.85 2.76 -32.62
C ASN A 362 21.02 3.41 -31.46
N PRO A 363 19.67 3.33 -31.45
CA PRO A 363 18.83 4.02 -30.48
C PRO A 363 18.62 3.25 -29.18
N LEU A 364 19.66 2.67 -28.56
CA LEU A 364 19.54 1.87 -27.32
C LEU A 364 20.30 2.44 -26.11
N HIS A 365 20.71 3.71 -26.12
CA HIS A 365 21.44 4.30 -24.99
C HIS A 365 20.83 5.59 -24.43
N GLN A 366 19.50 5.73 -24.44
CA GLN A 366 18.84 6.87 -23.77
C GLN A 366 17.64 6.43 -22.95
N THR A 367 17.84 5.63 -21.91
CA THR A 367 16.83 5.48 -20.84
C THR A 367 17.47 5.07 -19.51
N ILE A 368 18.55 5.73 -19.09
CA ILE A 368 19.02 5.72 -17.69
C ILE A 368 19.61 7.07 -17.37
N ARG A 369 18.77 8.09 -17.21
CA ARG A 369 18.98 9.28 -16.39
C ARG A 369 17.67 10.05 -16.33
N THR A 370 16.80 9.67 -15.43
CA THR A 370 15.82 10.46 -14.67
C THR A 370 14.76 9.51 -14.10
N ALA A 371 14.97 9.06 -12.89
CA ALA A 371 13.99 8.90 -11.82
C ALA A 371 14.72 8.37 -10.58
#